data_148a85023ea01fd0c5b62d95de22165a
#
_entry.id   148a85023ea01fd0c5b62d95de22165a
#
_cell.length_a   1.000
_cell.length_b   1.000
_cell.length_c   1.000
_cell.angle_alpha   90.00
_cell.angle_beta   90.00
_cell.angle_gamma   90.00
#
_symmetry.space_group_name_H-M   'P 1'
#
loop_
_entity.id
_entity.type
_entity.pdbx_description
1 polymer ?
#
loop_
_entity_poly.entity_id
_entity_poly.type
_entity_poly.pdbx_seq_one_letter_code
_entity_poly.pdbx_strand_id
1 'polypeptide(L)'
;MSGRHEAGAAQAAGLEPGGLEAAPAAILRQMIAALESERQALAALDAESLTEAARVKEDLCGALAPLTSGTLDPETRGLAETARRLNDVNRRVRNLLAANVAARLAALGGGQREGVATYDAGKGGGSGVLRVRPHPDR
;
A
#
# COMPACT_ATOMS: atom_id res chain seq x y z
N MET A 1 -35.97 18.66 -26.63
CA MET A 1 -35.20 17.59 -26.77
C MET A 1 -33.86 17.79 -26.26
N SER A 2 -33.32 18.88 -26.25
CA SER A 2 -31.96 19.08 -25.84
C SER A 2 -31.81 19.05 -24.35
N GLY A 3 -32.81 19.07 -23.64
CA GLY A 3 -32.66 19.15 -22.20
C GLY A 3 -31.85 18.02 -21.60
N ARG A 4 -31.90 16.88 -22.23
CA ARG A 4 -31.18 15.82 -21.69
C ARG A 4 -29.74 15.99 -21.73
N HIS A 5 -29.23 16.55 -22.76
CA HIS A 5 -27.82 16.72 -22.86
C HIS A 5 -27.36 17.68 -21.80
N GLU A 6 -28.10 18.68 -21.57
CA GLU A 6 -27.68 19.62 -20.60
C GLU A 6 -27.62 19.00 -19.25
N ALA A 7 -28.54 18.16 -18.96
CA ALA A 7 -28.53 17.55 -17.67
C ALA A 7 -27.26 16.73 -17.51
N GLY A 8 -26.87 16.03 -18.52
CA GLY A 8 -25.70 15.24 -18.42
C GLY A 8 -24.47 16.09 -18.24
N ALA A 9 -24.41 17.14 -18.97
CA ALA A 9 -23.26 18.00 -18.87
C ALA A 9 -23.19 18.63 -17.49
N ALA A 10 -24.30 19.05 -17.00
CA ALA A 10 -24.30 19.66 -15.69
C ALA A 10 -23.82 18.67 -14.65
N GLN A 11 -24.24 17.46 -14.77
CA GLN A 11 -23.82 16.48 -13.85
C GLN A 11 -22.34 16.28 -13.91
N ALA A 12 -21.80 16.16 -15.06
CA ALA A 12 -20.38 15.97 -15.20
C ALA A 12 -19.65 17.17 -14.62
N ALA A 13 -20.10 18.33 -14.91
CA ALA A 13 -19.45 19.49 -14.39
C ALA A 13 -19.53 19.50 -12.88
N GLY A 14 -20.64 19.16 -12.36
CA GLY A 14 -20.77 19.17 -10.93
C GLY A 14 -19.80 18.20 -10.30
N LEU A 15 -19.61 17.09 -10.97
CA LEU A 15 -18.71 16.14 -10.43
C LEU A 15 -17.35 16.68 -10.35
N GLU A 16 -16.82 17.19 -11.38
CA GLU A 16 -15.56 17.69 -11.37
C GLU A 16 -15.27 18.70 -10.38
N PRO A 17 -15.91 19.74 -10.37
CA PRO A 17 -15.55 20.78 -9.47
C PRO A 17 -15.66 20.24 -8.08
N GLY A 18 -16.71 19.57 -7.83
CA GLY A 18 -16.89 19.09 -6.52
C GLY A 18 -15.76 18.22 -6.13
N GLY A 19 -15.44 17.35 -7.02
CA GLY A 19 -14.42 16.44 -6.67
C GLY A 19 -13.25 17.19 -6.29
N LEU A 20 -13.00 18.15 -7.06
CA LEU A 20 -11.85 18.74 -6.84
C LEU A 20 -11.83 19.38 -5.60
N GLU A 21 -12.62 20.01 -5.35
CA GLU A 21 -12.50 20.76 -4.27
C GLU A 21 -12.21 19.96 -3.22
N ALA A 22 -12.06 19.01 -3.48
CA ALA A 22 -11.55 18.54 -2.54
C ALA A 22 -11.92 18.05 -1.40
N ALA A 23 -12.71 17.66 -1.34
CA ALA A 23 -13.09 17.14 -0.20
C ALA A 23 -12.16 16.03 0.15
N PRO A 24 -11.49 16.15 1.22
CA PRO A 24 -10.64 15.04 1.67
C PRO A 24 -11.45 13.76 1.80
N ALA A 25 -12.73 13.89 2.14
CA ALA A 25 -13.55 12.68 2.27
C ALA A 25 -13.65 11.92 0.96
N ALA A 26 -13.77 12.66 -0.15
CA ALA A 26 -13.87 11.99 -1.45
C ALA A 26 -12.58 11.27 -1.78
N ILE A 27 -11.45 11.90 -1.49
CA ILE A 27 -10.16 11.26 -1.76
C ILE A 27 -9.98 10.05 -0.88
N LEU A 28 -10.44 10.13 0.38
CA LEU A 28 -10.30 8.99 1.28
C LEU A 28 -11.18 7.83 0.84
N ARG A 29 -12.34 8.10 0.26
CA ARG A 29 -13.15 7.01 -0.26
C ARG A 29 -12.44 6.33 -1.42
N GLN A 30 -11.78 7.11 -2.26
CA GLN A 30 -11.01 6.52 -3.33
C GLN A 30 -9.83 5.73 -2.77
N MET A 31 -9.22 6.22 -1.70
CA MET A 31 -8.12 5.51 -1.08
C MET A 31 -8.61 4.16 -0.53
N ILE A 32 -9.79 4.13 0.07
CA ILE A 32 -10.32 2.89 0.58
C ILE A 32 -10.58 1.91 -0.57
N ALA A 33 -11.11 2.42 -1.69
CA ALA A 33 -11.33 1.56 -2.83
C ALA A 33 -10.02 1.00 -3.36
N ALA A 34 -8.97 1.83 -3.39
CA ALA A 34 -7.67 1.36 -3.86
C ALA A 34 -7.10 0.31 -2.91
N LEU A 35 -7.31 0.49 -1.61
CA LEU A 35 -6.83 -0.49 -0.64
C LEU A 35 -7.58 -1.82 -0.75
N GLU A 36 -8.86 -1.76 -1.13
CA GLU A 36 -9.59 -2.99 -1.33
C GLU A 36 -9.14 -3.69 -2.61
N SER A 37 -8.83 -2.91 -3.64
CA SER A 37 -8.29 -3.50 -4.85
C SER A 37 -6.94 -4.15 -4.55
N GLU A 38 -6.12 -3.50 -3.72
CA GLU A 38 -4.84 -4.06 -3.35
C GLU A 38 -5.05 -5.37 -2.61
N ARG A 39 -6.05 -5.44 -1.73
CA ARG A 39 -6.30 -6.66 -1.01
C ARG A 39 -6.70 -7.79 -1.95
N GLN A 40 -7.53 -7.49 -2.95
CA GLN A 40 -7.91 -8.51 -3.90
C GLN A 40 -6.71 -8.96 -4.72
N ALA A 41 -5.85 -8.03 -5.09
CA ALA A 41 -4.66 -8.38 -5.84
C ALA A 41 -3.72 -9.24 -5.00
N LEU A 42 -3.65 -8.97 -3.70
CA LEU A 42 -2.84 -9.80 -2.83
C LEU A 42 -3.41 -11.22 -2.76
N ALA A 43 -4.72 -11.33 -2.64
CA ALA A 43 -5.34 -12.65 -2.58
C ALA A 43 -5.13 -13.42 -3.87
N ALA A 44 -5.09 -12.72 -4.98
CA ALA A 44 -4.90 -13.37 -6.27
C ALA A 44 -3.42 -13.49 -6.66
N LEU A 45 -2.54 -12.92 -5.86
CA LEU A 45 -1.11 -12.88 -6.16
C LEU A 45 -0.88 -12.24 -7.52
N ASP A 46 -1.62 -11.19 -7.80
CA ASP A 46 -1.55 -10.50 -9.07
C ASP A 46 -0.60 -9.32 -8.95
N ALA A 47 0.62 -9.50 -9.40
CA ALA A 47 1.66 -8.48 -9.24
C ALA A 47 1.36 -7.20 -10.00
N GLU A 48 0.74 -7.33 -11.15
CA GLU A 48 0.45 -6.16 -11.94
C GLU A 48 -0.61 -5.31 -11.26
N SER A 49 -1.67 -5.92 -10.76
CA SER A 49 -2.69 -5.18 -10.05
C SER A 49 -2.13 -4.60 -8.77
N LEU A 50 -1.18 -5.28 -8.13
CA LEU A 50 -0.56 -4.74 -6.93
C LEU A 50 0.23 -3.48 -7.26
N THR A 51 0.95 -3.49 -8.36
CA THR A 51 1.72 -2.33 -8.75
C THR A 51 0.80 -1.15 -9.07
N GLU A 52 -0.30 -1.44 -9.74
CA GLU A 52 -1.23 -0.40 -10.07
C GLU A 52 -1.89 0.17 -8.81
N ALA A 53 -2.26 -0.68 -7.88
CA ALA A 53 -2.87 -0.20 -6.65
C ALA A 53 -1.89 0.67 -5.87
N ALA A 54 -0.62 0.30 -5.88
CA ALA A 54 0.38 1.08 -5.17
C ALA A 54 0.53 2.46 -5.79
N ARG A 55 0.49 2.53 -7.11
CA ARG A 55 0.61 3.80 -7.78
C ARG A 55 -0.60 4.70 -7.49
N VAL A 56 -1.78 4.10 -7.52
CA VAL A 56 -2.98 4.86 -7.22
C VAL A 56 -2.93 5.40 -5.78
N LYS A 57 -2.49 4.56 -4.84
CA LYS A 57 -2.39 5.00 -3.46
C LYS A 57 -1.42 6.15 -3.31
N GLU A 58 -0.32 6.10 -4.03
CA GLU A 58 0.67 7.14 -3.93
C GLU A 58 0.10 8.45 -4.47
N ASP A 59 -0.59 8.40 -5.59
CA ASP A 59 -1.20 9.59 -6.15
C ASP A 59 -2.23 10.18 -5.19
N LEU A 60 -3.04 9.31 -4.57
CA LEU A 60 -4.05 9.80 -3.66
C LEU A 60 -3.44 10.37 -2.39
N CYS A 61 -2.33 9.82 -1.93
CA CYS A 61 -1.65 10.36 -0.78
C CYS A 61 -1.13 11.76 -1.10
N GLY A 62 -0.59 11.93 -2.29
CA GLY A 62 -0.12 13.25 -2.70
C GLY A 62 -1.25 14.26 -2.76
N ALA A 63 -2.40 13.84 -3.24
CA ALA A 63 -3.54 14.75 -3.33
C ALA A 63 -4.11 15.03 -1.94
N LEU A 64 -4.00 14.10 -1.03
CA LEU A 64 -4.57 14.26 0.29
C LEU A 64 -3.72 15.11 1.23
N ALA A 65 -2.43 15.02 1.11
CA ALA A 65 -1.52 15.69 2.02
C ALA A 65 -1.83 17.17 2.28
N PRO A 66 -2.01 17.99 1.27
CA PRO A 66 -2.27 19.38 1.55
C PRO A 66 -3.65 19.65 2.15
N LEU A 67 -4.53 18.69 2.08
CA LEU A 67 -5.89 18.89 2.56
C LEU A 67 -6.11 18.50 3.99
N THR A 68 -5.13 17.93 4.64
CA THR A 68 -5.31 17.44 5.99
C THR A 68 -4.58 18.27 7.02
N SER A 69 -4.19 19.46 6.66
CA SER A 69 -3.45 20.27 7.60
C SER A 69 -4.35 20.91 8.64
N GLY A 70 -5.62 20.87 8.47
CA GLY A 70 -6.51 21.47 9.44
C GLY A 70 -7.27 20.44 10.23
N THR A 71 -8.35 20.89 10.87
CA THR A 71 -9.16 19.98 11.62
C THR A 71 -10.10 19.23 10.69
N LEU A 72 -10.14 17.94 10.81
CA LEU A 72 -11.00 17.15 9.96
C LEU A 72 -12.36 16.96 10.65
N ASP A 73 -13.40 16.96 9.87
CA ASP A 73 -14.73 16.72 10.40
C ASP A 73 -14.84 15.23 10.76
N PRO A 74 -15.82 14.86 11.54
CA PRO A 74 -15.91 13.47 12.02
C PRO A 74 -16.01 12.43 10.90
N GLU A 75 -16.71 12.74 9.84
CA GLU A 75 -16.83 11.78 8.77
C GLU A 75 -15.48 11.55 8.12
N THR A 76 -14.76 12.61 7.80
CA THR A 76 -13.46 12.48 7.18
C THR A 76 -12.49 11.75 8.09
N ARG A 77 -12.58 12.02 9.41
CA ARG A 77 -11.71 11.34 10.35
C ARG A 77 -12.00 9.84 10.36
N GLY A 78 -13.28 9.46 10.33
CA GLY A 78 -13.65 8.06 10.29
C GLY A 78 -13.14 7.37 9.05
N LEU A 79 -13.21 8.05 7.91
CA LEU A 79 -12.71 7.48 6.67
C LEU A 79 -11.19 7.32 6.73
N ALA A 80 -10.50 8.28 7.33
CA ALA A 80 -9.06 8.19 7.46
C ALA A 80 -8.66 7.01 8.34
N GLU A 81 -9.42 6.76 9.41
CA GLU A 81 -9.11 5.64 10.25
C GLU A 81 -9.38 4.32 9.54
N THR A 82 -10.45 4.26 8.77
CA THR A 82 -10.74 3.06 8.01
C THR A 82 -9.63 2.78 7.02
N ALA A 83 -9.18 3.83 6.30
CA ALA A 83 -8.11 3.64 5.33
C ALA A 83 -6.84 3.16 6.03
N ARG A 84 -6.55 3.72 7.21
CA ARG A 84 -5.34 3.32 7.93
C ARG A 84 -5.42 1.86 8.34
N ARG A 85 -6.55 1.43 8.85
CA ARG A 85 -6.69 0.04 9.24
C ARG A 85 -6.57 -0.91 8.07
N LEU A 86 -7.18 -0.55 6.93
CA LEU A 86 -7.07 -1.40 5.75
C LEU A 86 -5.63 -1.48 5.28
N ASN A 87 -4.95 -0.35 5.30
CA ASN A 87 -3.56 -0.33 4.86
C ASN A 87 -2.68 -1.19 5.78
N ASP A 88 -2.97 -1.16 7.09
CA ASP A 88 -2.20 -1.97 8.02
C ASP A 88 -2.45 -3.46 7.78
N VAL A 89 -3.70 -3.83 7.54
CA VAL A 89 -4.00 -5.22 7.27
C VAL A 89 -3.31 -5.67 5.98
N ASN A 90 -3.40 -4.85 4.93
CA ASN A 90 -2.78 -5.21 3.67
C ASN A 90 -1.26 -5.34 3.82
N ARG A 91 -0.67 -4.47 4.64
CA ARG A 91 0.77 -4.53 4.85
C ARG A 91 1.15 -5.84 5.54
N ARG A 92 0.36 -6.26 6.52
CA ARG A 92 0.65 -7.52 7.18
C ARG A 92 0.49 -8.70 6.24
N VAL A 93 -0.56 -8.69 5.42
CA VAL A 93 -0.76 -9.76 4.47
C VAL A 93 0.39 -9.80 3.47
N ARG A 94 0.81 -8.62 3.00
CA ARG A 94 1.91 -8.56 2.05
C ARG A 94 3.18 -9.13 2.66
N ASN A 95 3.44 -8.80 3.94
CA ASN A 95 4.63 -9.30 4.59
C ASN A 95 4.56 -10.83 4.80
N LEU A 96 3.38 -11.33 5.13
CA LEU A 96 3.23 -12.76 5.29
C LEU A 96 3.42 -13.50 3.97
N LEU A 97 2.90 -12.94 2.89
CA LEU A 97 3.07 -13.55 1.59
C LEU A 97 4.54 -13.54 1.19
N ALA A 98 5.21 -12.43 1.43
CA ALA A 98 6.63 -12.34 1.08
C ALA A 98 7.45 -13.34 1.88
N ALA A 99 7.15 -13.50 3.16
CA ALA A 99 7.87 -14.47 3.98
C ALA A 99 7.59 -15.89 3.50
N ASN A 100 6.36 -16.15 3.07
CA ASN A 100 6.01 -17.46 2.59
C ASN A 100 6.75 -17.77 1.30
N VAL A 101 6.81 -16.80 0.40
CA VAL A 101 7.53 -17.00 -0.85
C VAL A 101 9.02 -17.21 -0.57
N ALA A 102 9.58 -16.42 0.33
CA ALA A 102 10.99 -16.54 0.66
C ALA A 102 11.28 -17.93 1.24
N ALA A 103 10.39 -18.43 2.10
CA ALA A 103 10.59 -19.74 2.68
C ALA A 103 10.54 -20.83 1.62
N ARG A 104 9.61 -20.68 0.66
CA ARG A 104 9.54 -21.68 -0.39
C ARG A 104 10.76 -21.65 -1.29
N LEU A 105 11.23 -20.47 -1.60
CA LEU A 105 12.41 -20.35 -2.43
C LEU A 105 13.62 -20.95 -1.70
N ALA A 106 13.73 -20.70 -0.40
CA ALA A 106 14.83 -21.25 0.35
C ALA A 106 14.75 -22.80 0.36
N ALA A 107 13.57 -23.33 0.51
CA ALA A 107 13.40 -24.77 0.49
C ALA A 107 13.79 -25.35 -0.85
N LEU A 108 13.42 -24.67 -1.93
CA LEU A 108 13.76 -25.17 -3.24
C LEU A 108 15.24 -24.98 -3.53
N GLY A 109 15.79 -23.89 -3.06
CA GLY A 109 17.18 -23.60 -3.31
C GLY A 109 18.08 -24.52 -2.53
N GLY A 110 17.52 -25.12 -1.48
CA GLY A 110 18.33 -26.07 -0.78
C GLY A 110 19.66 -25.54 -0.37
N GLY A 111 20.62 -26.03 -0.92
CA GLY A 111 21.93 -25.74 -0.50
C GLY A 111 22.43 -24.34 -0.54
N GLN A 112 22.06 -23.63 -1.49
CA GLN A 112 22.63 -22.40 -1.58
C GLN A 112 22.08 -21.38 -0.74
N ARG A 113 21.15 -21.58 -0.11
CA ARG A 113 20.58 -20.57 0.54
C ARG A 113 21.38 -19.93 1.54
N GLU A 114 22.32 -20.39 2.05
CA GLU A 114 23.06 -19.71 2.94
C GLU A 114 23.40 -18.37 2.50
N GLY A 115 23.86 -18.23 1.40
CA GLY A 115 24.26 -16.94 0.93
C GLY A 115 23.15 -15.93 1.05
N VAL A 116 22.04 -16.35 0.68
CA VAL A 116 20.96 -15.44 0.69
C VAL A 116 20.65 -14.94 2.06
N ALA A 117 20.67 -15.80 2.95
CA ALA A 117 20.35 -15.40 4.27
C ALA A 117 21.22 -14.29 4.74
N THR A 118 22.41 -14.37 4.37
CA THR A 118 23.27 -13.38 4.81
C THR A 118 22.87 -12.07 4.42
N TYR A 119 22.55 -11.92 3.29
CA TYR A 119 22.28 -10.70 2.78
C TYR A 119 21.26 -10.05 3.62
N ASP A 120 20.41 -10.74 4.09
CA ASP A 120 19.41 -10.16 4.80
C ASP A 120 19.93 -9.53 6.01
N ALA A 121 20.72 -10.17 6.65
CA ALA A 121 21.22 -9.63 7.80
C ALA A 121 21.72 -8.28 7.57
N GLY A 122 22.24 -8.18 6.54
CA GLY A 122 22.78 -6.92 6.30
C GLY A 122 22.10 -5.86 7.00
N LYS A 123 21.15 -6.00 7.29
CA LYS A 123 20.58 -4.99 7.76
C LYS A 123 21.03 -4.75 8.99
N GLY A 124 21.24 -5.38 9.47
CA GLY A 124 21.48 -4.97 10.60
C GLY A 124 22.78 -5.25 11.05
N GLY A 125 23.04 -5.58 11.04
CA GLY A 125 23.99 -5.62 11.38
C GLY A 125 24.57 -6.38 11.75
N GLY A 126 24.62 -6.53 11.84
CA GLY A 126 25.22 -6.92 12.00
C GLY A 126 25.81 -7.51 12.26
N SER A 127 25.76 -7.59 12.51
CA SER A 127 26.40 -8.04 12.68
C SER A 127 26.98 -8.66 12.93
N GLY A 128 26.96 -8.86 13.03
CA GLY A 128 27.59 -9.33 13.12
C GLY A 128 28.00 -10.02 13.56
N VAL A 129 27.82 -10.13 13.69
CA VAL A 129 28.28 -10.60 13.87
C VAL A 129 28.90 -11.28 14.07
N LEU A 130 28.87 -11.53 14.09
CA LEU A 130 29.43 -12.06 13.97
C LEU A 130 30.34 -12.55 14.18
N ARG A 131 30.68 -12.64 14.27
CA ARG A 131 31.45 -12.88 14.18
C ARG A 131 32.08 -13.52 14.75
N VAL A 132 31.81 -13.69 14.96
CA VAL A 132 32.41 -14.18 15.23
C VAL A 132 33.16 -14.79 15.50
N ARG A 133 33.32 -14.91 15.54
CA ARG A 133 33.99 -15.42 15.60
C ARG A 133 34.81 -15.98 15.87
N PRO A 134 34.97 -16.04 16.01
CA PRO A 134 35.78 -16.51 16.09
C PRO A 134 36.44 -17.16 16.57
N HIS A 135 36.63 -17.45 16.82
CA HIS A 135 37.36 -18.03 17.06
C HIS A 135 38.13 -18.55 17.45
N PRO A 136 38.23 -18.59 17.59
CA PRO A 136 38.98 -18.93 17.84
C PRO A 136 39.90 -19.54 18.16
N ASP A 137 40.35 -19.77 18.39
CA ASP A 137 41.18 -20.15 18.41
C ASP A 137 41.86 -20.93 18.62
N ARG A 138 42.20 -21.14 18.76
CA ARG A 138 42.80 -21.61 18.73
C ARG A 138 43.12 -22.20 18.42
#